data_3e7dc7f6e5f6f5626a1072e574b1d9c4
#
_entry.id   3e7dc7f6e5f6f5626a1072e574b1d9c4
#
_cell.length_a   1.000
_cell.length_b   1.000
_cell.length_c   1.000
_cell.angle_alpha   90.00
_cell.angle_beta   90.00
_cell.angle_gamma   90.00
#
_symmetry.space_group_name_H-M   'P 1'
#
loop_
_entity.id
_entity.type
_entity.pdbx_description
1 polymer ?
#
loop_
_entity_poly.entity_id
_entity_poly.type
_entity_poly.pdbx_seq_one_letter_code
_entity_poly.pdbx_strand_id
1 'polypeptide(L)'
;MIRIYHARILTMQEDQEIFDGEIWISDHKIQYVGPENKEEAAKIAWERQIDAKGNLIMPGFKNAHTHSAMTFLRSHADDMPLLSWLNDQVFPYEVKLTPDDIYHLSKLAIMEYLTSGITAN
;
A
#
# COMPACT_ATOMS: atom_id res chain seq x y z
N MET A 1 -14.77 15.43 -2.01
CA MET A 1 -13.65 15.12 -2.93
C MET A 1 -12.32 15.54 -2.33
N ILE A 2 -11.26 14.79 -2.62
CA ILE A 2 -9.88 15.11 -2.21
C ILE A 2 -9.10 15.53 -3.45
N ARG A 3 -8.31 16.59 -3.33
CA ARG A 3 -7.36 17.06 -4.35
C ARG A 3 -5.94 16.88 -3.86
N ILE A 4 -5.06 16.31 -4.69
CA ILE A 4 -3.61 16.31 -4.47
C ILE A 4 -2.99 17.07 -5.64
N TYR A 5 -2.31 18.17 -5.38
CA TYR A 5 -1.78 19.08 -6.39
C TYR A 5 -0.29 19.36 -6.18
N HIS A 6 0.36 20.04 -7.11
CA HIS A 6 1.82 20.24 -7.17
C HIS A 6 2.57 18.90 -7.07
N ALA A 7 2.10 17.88 -7.78
CA ALA A 7 2.68 16.53 -7.78
C ALA A 7 3.43 16.26 -9.07
N ARG A 8 4.48 15.45 -8.97
CA ARG A 8 5.04 14.71 -10.11
C ARG A 8 4.33 13.37 -10.17
N ILE A 9 3.76 13.02 -11.31
CA ILE A 9 2.87 11.87 -11.44
C ILE A 9 3.47 10.83 -12.37
N LEU A 10 3.61 9.60 -11.86
CA LEU A 10 3.95 8.40 -12.61
C LEU A 10 2.73 7.47 -12.63
N THR A 11 2.06 7.37 -13.76
CA THR A 11 0.83 6.55 -13.87
C THR A 11 1.09 5.07 -14.07
N MET A 12 2.29 4.69 -14.45
CA MET A 12 2.68 3.33 -14.89
C MET A 12 1.95 2.87 -16.17
N GLN A 13 1.36 3.80 -16.93
CA GLN A 13 0.85 3.50 -18.27
C GLN A 13 2.00 3.43 -19.28
N GLU A 14 1.87 2.55 -20.23
CA GLU A 14 2.83 2.40 -21.32
C GLU A 14 2.94 3.71 -22.11
N ASP A 15 4.14 4.09 -22.48
CA ASP A 15 4.46 5.32 -23.23
C ASP A 15 4.09 6.65 -22.55
N GLN A 16 3.77 6.64 -21.25
CA GLN A 16 3.52 7.87 -20.51
C GLN A 16 4.71 8.24 -19.61
N GLU A 17 5.35 9.36 -19.89
CA GLU A 17 6.41 9.93 -19.06
C GLU A 17 5.85 10.50 -17.75
N ILE A 18 6.75 10.73 -16.79
CA ILE A 18 6.40 11.45 -15.55
C ILE A 18 6.07 12.89 -15.91
N PHE A 19 4.96 13.41 -15.39
CA PHE A 19 4.53 14.79 -15.62
C PHE A 19 4.13 15.49 -14.31
N ASP A 20 4.18 16.80 -14.34
CA ASP A 20 3.68 17.64 -13.24
C ASP A 20 2.16 17.81 -13.35
N GLY A 21 1.45 17.61 -12.23
CA GLY A 21 0.01 17.65 -12.27
C GLY A 21 -0.69 17.46 -10.92
N GLU A 22 -1.93 17.03 -11.02
CA GLU A 22 -2.80 16.80 -9.87
C GLU A 22 -3.69 15.58 -10.03
N ILE A 23 -4.19 15.08 -8.89
CA ILE A 23 -5.11 13.96 -8.80
C ILE A 23 -6.33 14.39 -8.00
N TRP A 24 -7.53 14.07 -8.51
CA TRP A 24 -8.80 14.26 -7.82
C TRP A 24 -9.42 12.92 -7.47
N ILE A 25 -9.88 12.77 -6.24
CA ILE A 25 -10.39 11.50 -5.72
C ILE A 25 -11.78 11.74 -5.13
N SER A 26 -12.74 10.89 -5.50
CA SER A 26 -14.06 10.82 -4.89
C SER A 26 -14.48 9.36 -4.74
N ASP A 27 -15.10 9.03 -3.63
CA ASP A 27 -15.67 7.70 -3.38
C ASP A 27 -14.67 6.55 -3.66
N HIS A 28 -13.42 6.72 -3.23
CA HIS A 28 -12.32 5.76 -3.40
C HIS A 28 -11.90 5.54 -4.87
N LYS A 29 -12.27 6.46 -5.78
CA LYS A 29 -11.91 6.40 -7.20
C LYS A 29 -11.20 7.67 -7.64
N ILE A 30 -10.22 7.50 -8.51
CA ILE A 30 -9.59 8.61 -9.21
C ILE A 30 -10.59 9.13 -10.24
N GLN A 31 -10.98 10.41 -10.11
CA GLN A 31 -11.87 11.10 -11.04
C GLN A 31 -11.09 11.88 -12.09
N TYR A 32 -9.91 12.34 -11.73
CA TYR A 32 -9.03 13.08 -12.61
C TYR A 32 -7.57 12.77 -12.27
N VAL A 33 -6.74 12.62 -13.27
CA VAL A 33 -5.29 12.62 -13.18
C VAL A 33 -4.75 13.30 -14.44
N GLY A 34 -3.97 14.36 -14.27
CA GLY A 34 -3.46 15.14 -15.39
C GLY A 34 -2.80 16.44 -14.95
N PRO A 35 -2.46 17.33 -15.91
CA PRO A 35 -1.95 18.65 -15.61
C PRO A 35 -2.89 19.43 -14.69
N GLU A 36 -2.35 20.37 -13.91
CA GLU A 36 -3.20 21.18 -13.01
C GLU A 36 -4.25 21.97 -13.79
N ASN A 37 -5.51 21.81 -13.38
CA ASN A 37 -6.66 22.54 -13.94
C ASN A 37 -7.25 23.49 -12.90
N LYS A 38 -6.62 24.66 -12.75
CA LYS A 38 -6.99 25.66 -11.74
C LYS A 38 -8.41 26.18 -11.89
N GLU A 39 -8.90 26.30 -13.13
CA GLU A 39 -10.24 26.81 -13.42
C GLU A 39 -11.33 25.85 -12.95
N GLU A 40 -11.21 24.57 -13.28
CA GLU A 40 -12.17 23.56 -12.81
C GLU A 40 -12.02 23.28 -11.31
N ALA A 41 -10.78 23.23 -10.81
CA ALA A 41 -10.55 23.04 -9.39
C ALA A 41 -11.17 24.13 -8.51
N ALA A 42 -11.23 25.39 -9.00
CA ALA A 42 -11.87 26.49 -8.29
C ALA A 42 -13.41 26.36 -8.15
N LYS A 43 -14.05 25.54 -8.98
CA LYS A 43 -15.49 25.32 -8.97
C LYS A 43 -15.92 24.23 -7.98
N ILE A 44 -14.96 23.46 -7.45
CA ILE A 44 -15.20 22.29 -6.63
C ILE A 44 -15.04 22.62 -5.15
N ALA A 45 -16.00 22.24 -4.33
CA ALA A 45 -15.89 22.27 -2.88
C ALA A 45 -15.06 21.06 -2.41
N TRP A 46 -13.78 21.26 -2.14
CA TRP A 46 -12.87 20.23 -1.69
C TRP A 46 -13.05 19.96 -0.21
N GLU A 47 -13.26 18.70 0.14
CA GLU A 47 -13.21 18.22 1.52
C GLU A 47 -11.78 18.33 2.09
N ARG A 48 -10.79 18.00 1.25
CA ARG A 48 -9.38 18.07 1.60
C ARG A 48 -8.53 18.42 0.38
N GLN A 49 -7.53 19.27 0.59
CA GLN A 49 -6.50 19.57 -0.40
C GLN A 49 -5.13 19.25 0.20
N ILE A 50 -4.29 18.56 -0.57
CA ILE A 50 -2.94 18.15 -0.20
C ILE A 50 -1.97 18.72 -1.21
N ASP A 51 -1.06 19.56 -0.74
CA ASP A 51 0.07 20.04 -1.54
C ASP A 51 1.17 18.98 -1.51
N ALA A 52 1.42 18.34 -2.64
CA ALA A 52 2.47 17.34 -2.77
C ALA A 52 3.88 17.93 -2.79
N LYS A 53 4.03 19.27 -2.94
CA LYS A 53 5.33 19.97 -2.90
C LYS A 53 6.38 19.38 -3.85
N GLY A 54 5.96 18.94 -5.02
CA GLY A 54 6.84 18.31 -6.02
C GLY A 54 7.20 16.85 -5.72
N ASN A 55 6.61 16.23 -4.70
CA ASN A 55 6.82 14.81 -4.46
C ASN A 55 6.21 13.97 -5.57
N LEU A 56 6.81 12.78 -5.77
CA LEU A 56 6.32 11.81 -6.73
C LEU A 56 5.09 11.07 -6.18
N ILE A 57 4.05 10.99 -7.00
CA ILE A 57 2.88 10.15 -6.76
C ILE A 57 2.87 9.04 -7.81
N MET A 58 2.70 7.82 -7.35
CA MET A 58 2.64 6.64 -8.20
C MET A 58 1.65 5.62 -7.61
N PRO A 59 1.18 4.63 -8.38
CA PRO A 59 0.40 3.52 -7.84
C PRO A 59 1.17 2.79 -6.74
N GLY A 60 0.44 2.35 -5.71
CA GLY A 60 1.04 1.56 -4.63
C GLY A 60 1.54 0.21 -5.15
N PHE A 61 2.55 -0.31 -4.48
CA PHE A 61 3.13 -1.60 -4.82
C PHE A 61 2.15 -2.74 -4.57
N LYS A 62 2.30 -3.82 -5.36
CA LYS A 62 1.58 -5.07 -5.17
C LYS A 62 2.56 -6.13 -4.71
N ASN A 63 2.22 -6.83 -3.64
CA ASN A 63 3.00 -7.95 -3.14
C ASN A 63 2.29 -9.27 -3.50
N ALA A 64 2.92 -10.09 -4.30
CA ALA A 64 2.34 -11.36 -4.77
C ALA A 64 2.79 -12.56 -3.92
N HIS A 65 3.60 -12.37 -2.88
CA HIS A 65 4.05 -13.43 -1.99
C HIS A 65 4.19 -12.91 -0.56
N THR A 66 3.36 -13.39 0.35
CA THR A 66 3.40 -13.00 1.76
C THR A 66 2.82 -14.10 2.66
N HIS A 67 3.25 -14.09 3.91
CA HIS A 67 2.77 -14.95 4.99
C HIS A 67 2.27 -14.06 6.14
N SER A 68 1.19 -13.33 5.91
CA SER A 68 0.73 -12.24 6.77
C SER A 68 0.50 -12.63 8.22
N ALA A 69 -0.06 -13.82 8.48
CA ALA A 69 -0.31 -14.29 9.84
C ALA A 69 0.94 -14.83 10.56
N MET A 70 2.08 -14.95 9.86
CA MET A 70 3.32 -15.48 10.43
C MET A 70 4.18 -14.43 11.13
N THR A 71 3.70 -13.21 11.31
CA THR A 71 4.45 -12.12 11.96
C THR A 71 4.95 -12.46 13.37
N PHE A 72 4.27 -13.35 14.08
CA PHE A 72 4.69 -13.81 15.41
C PHE A 72 5.92 -14.75 15.40
N LEU A 73 6.27 -15.32 14.23
CA LEU A 73 7.46 -16.17 14.07
C LEU A 73 8.71 -15.37 13.67
N ARG A 74 8.63 -14.05 13.67
CA ARG A 74 9.77 -13.20 13.31
C ARG A 74 10.95 -13.46 14.24
N SER A 75 12.14 -13.70 13.64
CA SER A 75 13.39 -14.06 14.35
C SER A 75 13.28 -15.36 15.17
N HIS A 76 12.34 -16.24 14.81
CA HIS A 76 12.19 -17.54 15.47
C HIS A 76 12.90 -18.63 14.66
N ALA A 77 13.96 -19.21 15.24
CA ALA A 77 14.71 -20.32 14.66
C ALA A 77 15.33 -20.01 13.28
N ASP A 78 16.04 -18.88 13.17
CA ASP A 78 16.59 -18.34 11.92
C ASP A 78 17.69 -19.22 11.27
N ASP A 79 18.39 -20.07 12.03
CA ASP A 79 19.55 -20.85 11.59
C ASP A 79 19.20 -22.34 11.34
N MET A 80 18.04 -22.65 10.79
CA MET A 80 17.60 -24.01 10.51
C MET A 80 17.47 -24.28 9.01
N PRO A 81 17.72 -25.53 8.55
CA PRO A 81 17.34 -25.96 7.22
C PRO A 81 15.83 -25.81 7.01
N LEU A 82 15.40 -25.44 5.80
CA LEU A 82 14.00 -25.11 5.50
C LEU A 82 12.98 -26.16 5.96
N LEU A 83 13.24 -27.44 5.67
CA LEU A 83 12.30 -28.50 6.02
C LEU A 83 12.19 -28.69 7.54
N SER A 84 13.30 -28.66 8.27
CA SER A 84 13.32 -28.71 9.72
C SER A 84 12.62 -27.49 10.32
N TRP A 85 12.91 -26.29 9.78
CA TRP A 85 12.24 -25.06 10.20
C TRP A 85 10.73 -25.16 10.04
N LEU A 86 10.23 -25.60 8.87
CA LEU A 86 8.79 -25.77 8.63
C LEU A 86 8.16 -26.79 9.57
N ASN A 87 8.73 -28.01 9.66
CA ASN A 87 8.10 -29.12 10.38
C ASN A 87 8.23 -29.00 11.90
N ASP A 88 9.35 -28.48 12.40
CA ASP A 88 9.66 -28.49 13.83
C ASP A 88 9.30 -27.15 14.49
N GLN A 89 9.27 -26.03 13.71
CA GLN A 89 9.09 -24.69 14.27
C GLN A 89 7.86 -23.96 13.73
N VAL A 90 7.49 -24.09 12.46
CA VAL A 90 6.38 -23.33 11.89
C VAL A 90 5.05 -24.04 12.09
N PHE A 91 4.88 -25.21 11.50
CA PHE A 91 3.61 -25.93 11.53
C PHE A 91 3.07 -26.25 12.93
N PRO A 92 3.91 -26.64 13.92
CA PRO A 92 3.43 -26.88 15.29
C PRO A 92 2.87 -25.63 15.98
N TYR A 93 3.25 -24.44 15.55
CA TYR A 93 2.71 -23.19 16.05
C TYR A 93 1.51 -22.71 15.24
N GLU A 94 1.56 -22.81 13.91
CA GLU A 94 0.46 -22.38 13.04
C GLU A 94 -0.86 -23.11 13.34
N VAL A 95 -0.82 -24.41 13.61
CA VAL A 95 -2.03 -25.20 13.93
C VAL A 95 -2.71 -24.77 15.23
N LYS A 96 -2.04 -23.99 16.07
CA LYS A 96 -2.59 -23.47 17.33
C LYS A 96 -3.27 -22.10 17.16
N LEU A 97 -3.09 -21.45 16.02
CA LEU A 97 -3.68 -20.13 15.77
C LEU A 97 -5.20 -20.24 15.68
N THR A 98 -5.86 -19.37 16.41
CA THR A 98 -7.30 -19.14 16.28
C THR A 98 -7.60 -18.16 15.13
N PRO A 99 -8.84 -18.09 14.63
CA PRO A 99 -9.23 -17.04 13.66
C PRO A 99 -8.93 -15.62 14.13
N ASP A 100 -9.08 -15.35 15.43
CA ASP A 100 -8.76 -14.05 16.03
C ASP A 100 -7.26 -13.75 15.99
N ASP A 101 -6.43 -14.76 16.27
CA ASP A 101 -4.97 -14.60 16.16
C ASP A 101 -4.57 -14.28 14.72
N ILE A 102 -5.09 -15.02 13.75
CA ILE A 102 -4.82 -14.78 12.32
C ILE A 102 -5.24 -13.37 11.92
N TYR A 103 -6.42 -12.91 12.37
CA TYR A 103 -6.91 -11.57 12.10
C TYR A 103 -5.96 -10.49 12.65
N HIS A 104 -5.57 -10.60 13.92
CA HIS A 104 -4.70 -9.59 14.56
C HIS A 104 -3.28 -9.60 14.01
N LEU A 105 -2.70 -10.78 13.77
CA LEU A 105 -1.37 -10.92 13.18
C LEU A 105 -1.33 -10.39 11.74
N SER A 106 -2.38 -10.67 10.97
CA SER A 106 -2.50 -10.12 9.61
C SER A 106 -2.64 -8.58 9.62
N LYS A 107 -3.33 -8.00 10.60
CA LYS A 107 -3.37 -6.52 10.75
C LYS A 107 -2.00 -5.93 11.00
N LEU A 108 -1.16 -6.58 11.80
CA LEU A 108 0.21 -6.14 12.03
C LEU A 108 1.01 -6.15 10.71
N ALA A 109 0.90 -7.24 9.92
CA ALA A 109 1.52 -7.30 8.59
C ALA A 109 1.02 -6.20 7.66
N ILE A 110 -0.30 -5.95 7.63
CA ILE A 110 -0.91 -4.90 6.79
C ILE A 110 -0.37 -3.50 7.17
N MET A 111 -0.17 -3.22 8.45
CA MET A 111 0.43 -1.94 8.88
C MET A 111 1.84 -1.78 8.30
N GLU A 112 2.64 -2.84 8.27
CA GLU A 112 3.98 -2.81 7.67
C GLU A 112 3.91 -2.69 6.14
N TYR A 113 2.95 -3.34 5.48
CA TYR A 113 2.74 -3.20 4.04
C TYR A 113 2.44 -1.74 3.68
N LEU A 114 1.49 -1.11 4.37
CA LEU A 114 1.10 0.28 4.12
C LEU A 114 2.25 1.25 4.35
N THR A 115 3.04 1.07 5.41
CA THR A 115 4.22 1.93 5.66
C THR A 115 5.35 1.71 4.65
N SER A 116 5.35 0.58 3.95
CA SER A 116 6.28 0.25 2.85
C SER A 116 5.73 0.59 1.46
N GLY A 117 4.54 1.22 1.38
CA GLY A 117 3.90 1.59 0.13
C GLY A 117 3.22 0.43 -0.61
N ILE A 118 3.02 -0.71 0.04
CA ILE A 118 2.28 -1.85 -0.52
C ILE A 118 0.79 -1.64 -0.25
N THR A 119 -0.02 -1.63 -1.31
CA THR A 119 -1.47 -1.37 -1.25
C THR A 119 -2.33 -2.56 -1.68
N ALA A 120 -1.70 -3.63 -2.13
CA ALA A 120 -2.35 -4.90 -2.46
C ALA A 120 -1.40 -6.08 -2.18
N ASN A 121 -1.94 -7.15 -1.65
CA ASN A 121 -1.26 -8.41 -1.37
C ASN A 121 -2.23 -9.60 -1.49
#